data_c34d274762ce36cc212a4222c7374c69
#
_entry.id   c34d274762ce36cc212a4222c7374c69
#
_cell.length_a   1.000
_cell.length_b   1.000
_cell.length_c   1.000
_cell.angle_alpha   90.00
_cell.angle_beta   90.00
_cell.angle_gamma   90.00
#
_symmetry.space_group_name_H-M   'P 1'
#
loop_
_entity.id
_entity.type
_entity.pdbx_description
1 polymer ?
#
loop_
_entity_poly.entity_id
_entity_poly.type
_entity_poly.pdbx_seq_one_letter_code
_entity_poly.pdbx_strand_id
1 'polypeptide(L)'
;TVKNLGIENADIVIPMKDGSTYGKGILVDWMTHSTINNCYTTGSITGGSYVEKYIGGIAGFLNGNNSISQCYSTAAITGNYDGEYYAEQEGGLEPMDCWDSLGGIVGASYTGQVTISDCWFGGEIVVNSIQAPVGGIIGYGKGVSMVNCLVATKEIGNDGLENTYWLGYVVDVSAENCFWPADDRYGSNVSNEESGNSAGTATNDFNSDDVLLGLQANAGSDVEWVSGIGHPTFGWDDRNVSADYSTVDEAIKKAEALNADLYSNYSDVTAAIEAVDRNKSKAEQFEVDAMAKAIEDAIKVLEYK
;
A
#
# COMPACT_ATOMS: atom_id res chain seq x y z
N THR A 1 10.66 -15.22 14.12
CA THR A 1 9.61 -14.19 14.19
C THR A 1 10.23 -12.80 14.25
N VAL A 2 9.73 -11.89 13.44
CA VAL A 2 10.05 -10.45 13.47
C VAL A 2 8.77 -9.70 13.84
N LYS A 3 8.87 -8.77 14.79
CA LYS A 3 7.71 -7.97 15.24
C LYS A 3 8.08 -6.54 15.56
N ASN A 4 7.14 -5.63 15.36
CA ASN A 4 7.23 -4.22 15.78
C ASN A 4 8.48 -3.53 15.23
N LEU A 5 8.74 -3.70 13.93
CA LEU A 5 9.93 -3.15 13.27
C LEU A 5 9.53 -2.34 12.04
N GLY A 6 10.02 -1.10 11.99
CA GLY A 6 9.93 -0.25 10.81
C GLY A 6 11.30 -0.05 10.17
N ILE A 7 11.34 -0.07 8.84
CA ILE A 7 12.50 0.36 8.06
C ILE A 7 12.06 1.58 7.23
N GLU A 8 12.68 2.71 7.49
CA GLU A 8 12.32 3.98 6.85
C GLU A 8 13.39 4.43 5.86
N ASN A 9 12.93 5.02 4.75
CA ASN A 9 13.81 5.62 3.75
C ASN A 9 14.87 4.64 3.22
N ALA A 10 14.50 3.37 3.05
CA ALA A 10 15.37 2.39 2.41
C ALA A 10 15.76 2.87 0.99
N ASP A 11 17.00 2.65 0.62
CA ASP A 11 17.50 2.88 -0.74
C ASP A 11 18.31 1.65 -1.16
N ILE A 12 17.62 0.68 -1.73
CA ILE A 12 18.20 -0.62 -2.07
C ILE A 12 18.32 -0.72 -3.59
N VAL A 13 19.56 -0.89 -4.07
CA VAL A 13 19.84 -1.16 -5.47
C VAL A 13 20.42 -2.55 -5.61
N ILE A 14 19.73 -3.43 -6.32
CA ILE A 14 20.15 -4.80 -6.60
C ILE A 14 20.95 -4.77 -7.92
N PRO A 15 22.25 -5.12 -7.92
CA PRO A 15 23.05 -5.14 -9.15
C PRO A 15 22.50 -6.15 -10.17
N MET A 16 22.45 -5.78 -11.44
CA MET A 16 21.96 -6.63 -12.53
C MET A 16 22.71 -7.97 -12.68
N LYS A 17 23.96 -8.04 -12.26
CA LYS A 17 24.82 -9.25 -12.36
C LYS A 17 24.93 -10.03 -11.05
N ASP A 18 24.13 -9.72 -10.04
CA ASP A 18 24.14 -10.49 -8.80
C ASP A 18 23.39 -11.82 -8.98
N GLY A 19 24.16 -12.87 -9.32
CA GLY A 19 23.63 -14.22 -9.54
C GLY A 19 23.28 -14.99 -8.27
N SER A 20 23.26 -14.37 -7.08
CA SER A 20 23.37 -15.12 -5.84
C SER A 20 22.07 -15.29 -5.03
N THR A 21 20.97 -14.60 -5.34
CA THR A 21 19.79 -14.69 -4.48
C THR A 21 18.47 -14.49 -5.19
N TYR A 22 17.57 -15.42 -4.99
CA TYR A 22 16.25 -15.44 -5.57
C TYR A 22 15.31 -14.34 -5.02
N GLY A 23 15.35 -14.01 -3.74
CA GLY A 23 14.45 -13.05 -3.11
C GLY A 23 15.15 -11.79 -2.62
N LYS A 24 14.50 -10.64 -2.77
CA LYS A 24 14.91 -9.34 -2.23
C LYS A 24 13.73 -8.60 -1.62
N GLY A 25 13.82 -8.31 -0.35
CA GLY A 25 12.84 -7.51 0.37
C GLY A 25 13.51 -6.43 1.20
N ILE A 26 12.80 -5.35 1.47
CA ILE A 26 13.36 -4.28 2.32
C ILE A 26 13.59 -4.79 3.74
N LEU A 27 12.68 -5.62 4.26
CA LEU A 27 12.83 -6.17 5.61
C LEU A 27 13.56 -7.51 5.60
N VAL A 28 13.24 -8.41 4.65
CA VAL A 28 13.84 -9.76 4.61
C VAL A 28 13.92 -10.29 3.18
N ASP A 29 15.08 -10.80 2.79
CA ASP A 29 15.28 -11.39 1.46
C ASP A 29 14.58 -12.75 1.34
N TRP A 30 14.76 -13.62 2.35
CA TRP A 30 14.26 -15.00 2.33
C TRP A 30 13.67 -15.40 3.68
N MET A 31 12.46 -15.91 3.66
CA MET A 31 11.73 -16.31 4.86
C MET A 31 11.33 -17.77 4.79
N THR A 32 11.57 -18.52 5.88
CA THR A 32 11.23 -19.93 5.97
C THR A 32 10.59 -20.25 7.32
N HIS A 33 9.40 -20.85 7.33
CA HIS A 33 8.65 -21.27 8.52
C HIS A 33 8.61 -20.17 9.59
N SER A 34 8.31 -18.96 9.20
CA SER A 34 8.50 -17.76 10.03
C SER A 34 7.27 -16.86 10.04
N THR A 35 7.29 -15.92 10.96
CA THR A 35 6.22 -14.91 11.11
C THR A 35 6.82 -13.51 11.12
N ILE A 36 6.19 -12.61 10.36
CA ILE A 36 6.39 -11.16 10.43
C ILE A 36 5.07 -10.54 10.87
N ASN A 37 5.11 -9.69 11.89
CA ASN A 37 3.90 -9.07 12.40
C ASN A 37 4.17 -7.66 12.88
N ASN A 38 3.23 -6.74 12.59
CA ASN A 38 3.30 -5.34 13.00
C ASN A 38 4.62 -4.69 12.55
N CYS A 39 4.91 -4.77 11.24
CA CYS A 39 6.11 -4.23 10.62
C CYS A 39 5.76 -3.37 9.41
N TYR A 40 6.67 -2.45 9.07
CA TYR A 40 6.48 -1.64 7.87
C TYR A 40 7.79 -1.29 7.19
N THR A 41 7.67 -0.89 5.92
CA THR A 41 8.80 -0.42 5.12
C THR A 41 8.42 0.79 4.28
N THR A 42 9.39 1.71 4.15
CA THR A 42 9.29 2.87 3.25
C THR A 42 10.60 3.05 2.48
N GLY A 43 10.58 3.87 1.44
CA GLY A 43 11.76 4.16 0.61
C GLY A 43 11.69 3.52 -0.75
N SER A 44 12.77 2.91 -1.23
CA SER A 44 12.82 2.29 -2.55
C SER A 44 13.62 1.00 -2.58
N ILE A 45 13.23 0.10 -3.50
CA ILE A 45 14.00 -1.07 -3.89
C ILE A 45 13.98 -1.18 -5.41
N THR A 46 15.14 -1.10 -6.02
CA THR A 46 15.32 -1.19 -7.48
C THR A 46 16.15 -2.42 -7.80
N GLY A 47 15.60 -3.29 -8.62
CA GLY A 47 16.29 -4.49 -9.05
C GLY A 47 16.20 -4.70 -10.54
N GLY A 48 17.20 -5.38 -11.06
CA GLY A 48 17.20 -5.87 -12.43
C GLY A 48 17.93 -7.20 -12.46
N SER A 49 17.64 -8.05 -13.41
CA SER A 49 18.22 -9.36 -13.37
C SER A 49 18.35 -10.01 -14.74
N TYR A 50 19.42 -10.80 -14.84
CA TYR A 50 19.52 -11.89 -15.78
C TYR A 50 18.98 -13.23 -15.23
N VAL A 51 18.60 -13.31 -13.96
CA VAL A 51 18.22 -14.56 -13.27
C VAL A 51 17.18 -14.25 -12.20
N GLU A 52 16.19 -15.11 -12.07
CA GLU A 52 15.11 -15.19 -11.06
C GLU A 52 15.22 -14.22 -9.89
N LYS A 53 14.43 -13.16 -9.87
CA LYS A 53 14.38 -12.20 -8.78
C LYS A 53 12.93 -11.99 -8.32
N TYR A 54 12.73 -12.20 -7.06
CA TYR A 54 11.45 -11.96 -6.39
C TYR A 54 11.60 -10.73 -5.51
N ILE A 55 10.97 -9.62 -5.89
CA ILE A 55 11.12 -8.35 -5.17
C ILE A 55 9.83 -8.04 -4.42
N GLY A 56 9.94 -7.82 -3.12
CA GLY A 56 8.82 -7.44 -2.28
C GLY A 56 9.13 -6.28 -1.35
N GLY A 57 8.14 -5.46 -1.04
CA GLY A 57 8.30 -4.35 -0.11
C GLY A 57 8.68 -4.82 1.30
N ILE A 58 8.10 -5.94 1.77
CA ILE A 58 8.44 -6.55 3.07
C ILE A 58 9.39 -7.73 2.88
N ALA A 59 8.99 -8.73 2.08
CA ALA A 59 9.74 -9.97 1.92
C ALA A 59 9.94 -10.31 0.44
N GLY A 60 11.14 -10.74 0.06
CA GLY A 60 11.43 -11.16 -1.30
C GLY A 60 10.83 -12.53 -1.61
N PHE A 61 11.20 -13.54 -0.87
CA PHE A 61 10.79 -14.92 -1.13
C PHE A 61 10.35 -15.68 0.13
N LEU A 62 9.23 -16.39 0.02
CA LEU A 62 8.70 -17.23 1.10
C LEU A 62 8.80 -18.71 0.73
N ASN A 63 9.39 -19.50 1.62
CA ASN A 63 9.52 -20.94 1.49
C ASN A 63 8.89 -21.66 2.68
N GLY A 64 8.06 -22.67 2.44
CA GLY A 64 7.34 -23.38 3.50
C GLY A 64 6.22 -22.53 4.11
N ASN A 65 5.78 -22.91 5.31
CA ASN A 65 4.66 -22.26 5.98
C ASN A 65 5.08 -20.93 6.61
N ASN A 66 4.53 -19.84 6.16
CA ASN A 66 4.87 -18.50 6.62
C ASN A 66 3.60 -17.67 6.89
N SER A 67 3.74 -16.68 7.77
CA SER A 67 2.67 -15.72 8.06
C SER A 67 3.21 -14.30 8.08
N ILE A 68 2.53 -13.40 7.39
CA ILE A 68 2.77 -11.95 7.42
C ILE A 68 1.45 -11.28 7.79
N SER A 69 1.45 -10.50 8.87
CA SER A 69 0.23 -9.86 9.36
C SER A 69 0.47 -8.48 9.94
N GLN A 70 -0.53 -7.61 9.86
CA GLN A 70 -0.47 -6.22 10.32
C GLN A 70 0.76 -5.47 9.77
N CYS A 71 1.08 -5.70 8.49
CA CYS A 71 2.25 -5.12 7.87
C CYS A 71 1.87 -4.22 6.71
N TYR A 72 2.70 -3.21 6.45
CA TYR A 72 2.52 -2.41 5.25
C TYR A 72 3.82 -2.02 4.58
N SER A 73 3.73 -1.65 3.30
CA SER A 73 4.81 -1.02 2.57
C SER A 73 4.30 0.15 1.74
N THR A 74 5.02 1.27 1.82
CA THR A 74 4.85 2.42 0.93
C THR A 74 6.06 2.61 0.03
N ALA A 75 6.88 1.58 -0.13
CA ALA A 75 8.08 1.64 -0.92
C ALA A 75 7.80 1.72 -2.42
N ALA A 76 8.64 2.47 -3.14
CA ALA A 76 8.72 2.40 -4.59
C ALA A 76 9.52 1.15 -4.99
N ILE A 77 8.89 0.25 -5.73
CA ILE A 77 9.48 -1.02 -6.17
C ILE A 77 9.69 -0.94 -7.68
N THR A 78 10.94 -1.06 -8.13
CA THR A 78 11.27 -0.99 -9.57
C THR A 78 11.96 -2.27 -10.03
N GLY A 79 11.38 -2.93 -11.02
CA GLY A 79 11.96 -4.06 -11.72
C GLY A 79 12.53 -3.64 -13.07
N ASN A 80 13.87 -3.69 -13.21
CA ASN A 80 14.55 -3.42 -14.46
C ASN A 80 15.06 -4.75 -15.04
N TYR A 81 14.40 -5.22 -16.08
CA TYR A 81 14.76 -6.48 -16.76
C TYR A 81 15.40 -6.17 -18.10
N ASP A 82 16.50 -6.85 -18.40
CA ASP A 82 17.16 -6.76 -19.70
C ASP A 82 16.53 -7.77 -20.66
N GLY A 83 15.71 -7.27 -21.58
CA GLY A 83 15.01 -8.09 -22.57
C GLY A 83 15.95 -8.84 -23.53
N GLU A 84 17.22 -8.44 -23.68
CA GLU A 84 18.19 -9.13 -24.54
C GLU A 84 18.59 -10.50 -23.98
N TYR A 85 18.64 -10.64 -22.66
CA TYR A 85 19.02 -11.92 -22.02
C TYR A 85 18.00 -13.03 -22.24
N TYR A 86 16.72 -12.72 -22.27
CA TYR A 86 15.67 -13.70 -22.55
C TYR A 86 15.66 -14.16 -24.02
N ALA A 87 16.21 -13.35 -24.93
CA ALA A 87 16.30 -13.69 -26.34
C ALA A 87 17.53 -14.58 -26.68
N GLU A 88 18.58 -14.55 -25.84
CA GLU A 88 19.83 -15.32 -26.08
C GLU A 88 19.76 -16.77 -25.54
N GLN A 89 18.80 -17.11 -24.71
CA GLN A 89 18.61 -18.49 -24.27
C GLN A 89 17.89 -19.28 -25.36
N GLU A 90 18.64 -19.80 -26.34
CA GLU A 90 18.18 -20.70 -27.42
C GLU A 90 17.62 -22.04 -26.87
N GLY A 91 16.72 -22.02 -25.98
CA GLY A 91 16.11 -23.21 -25.40
C GLY A 91 14.62 -23.06 -25.19
N GLY A 92 14.03 -21.92 -25.64
CA GLY A 92 12.60 -21.69 -25.51
C GLY A 92 12.12 -22.05 -24.11
N LEU A 93 12.42 -21.21 -23.12
CA LEU A 93 11.74 -21.32 -21.85
C LEU A 93 10.25 -21.18 -22.15
N GLU A 94 9.49 -22.21 -21.86
CA GLU A 94 8.04 -22.18 -21.98
C GLU A 94 7.54 -20.95 -21.19
N PRO A 95 6.48 -20.27 -21.62
CA PRO A 95 5.97 -19.05 -20.98
C PRO A 95 5.60 -19.20 -19.48
N MET A 96 5.65 -20.41 -18.95
CA MET A 96 5.37 -20.73 -17.54
C MET A 96 6.55 -20.61 -16.59
N ASP A 97 7.76 -20.36 -17.09
CA ASP A 97 8.97 -20.18 -16.29
C ASP A 97 9.27 -18.70 -16.07
N CYS A 98 8.26 -17.87 -15.75
CA CYS A 98 8.46 -16.50 -15.29
C CYS A 98 9.04 -16.53 -13.87
N TRP A 99 10.34 -16.54 -13.79
CA TRP A 99 11.07 -16.62 -12.54
C TRP A 99 11.17 -15.27 -11.78
N ASP A 100 10.80 -14.17 -12.43
CA ASP A 100 10.81 -12.84 -11.82
C ASP A 100 9.40 -12.43 -11.40
N SER A 101 9.25 -11.86 -10.21
CA SER A 101 7.97 -11.31 -9.79
C SER A 101 8.12 -10.17 -8.78
N LEU A 102 7.20 -9.21 -8.83
CA LEU A 102 7.19 -8.05 -7.96
C LEU A 102 5.87 -7.98 -7.18
N GLY A 103 5.99 -7.83 -5.86
CA GLY A 103 4.84 -7.67 -5.00
C GLY A 103 4.99 -6.52 -4.01
N GLY A 104 3.92 -5.82 -3.75
CA GLY A 104 3.94 -4.70 -2.81
C GLY A 104 4.35 -5.13 -1.39
N ILE A 105 3.95 -6.33 -0.98
CA ILE A 105 4.33 -6.93 0.31
C ILE A 105 5.32 -8.07 0.11
N VAL A 106 5.02 -9.02 -0.77
CA VAL A 106 5.82 -10.24 -1.00
C VAL A 106 6.16 -10.40 -2.47
N GLY A 107 7.43 -10.65 -2.81
CA GLY A 107 7.85 -10.95 -4.18
C GLY A 107 7.26 -12.28 -4.66
N ALA A 108 7.61 -13.39 -4.02
CA ALA A 108 7.06 -14.71 -4.38
C ALA A 108 6.91 -15.71 -3.22
N SER A 109 6.05 -16.70 -3.45
CA SER A 109 5.93 -17.93 -2.65
C SER A 109 5.66 -19.14 -3.55
N TYR A 110 6.46 -20.20 -3.41
CA TYR A 110 6.32 -21.41 -4.23
C TYR A 110 5.89 -22.65 -3.47
N THR A 111 6.13 -22.72 -2.17
CA THR A 111 5.91 -23.91 -1.37
C THR A 111 5.28 -23.61 -0.02
N GLY A 112 4.54 -24.59 0.51
CA GLY A 112 3.90 -24.50 1.82
C GLY A 112 2.59 -23.72 1.80
N GLN A 113 2.10 -23.39 2.99
CA GLN A 113 0.92 -22.57 3.20
C GLN A 113 1.37 -21.20 3.70
N VAL A 114 0.98 -20.16 2.97
CA VAL A 114 1.30 -18.78 3.33
C VAL A 114 0.02 -18.04 3.66
N THR A 115 0.02 -17.35 4.79
CA THR A 115 -1.05 -16.44 5.17
C THR A 115 -0.54 -15.01 5.16
N ILE A 116 -1.20 -14.14 4.40
CA ILE A 116 -1.00 -12.69 4.41
C ILE A 116 -2.31 -12.07 4.88
N SER A 117 -2.32 -11.51 6.09
CA SER A 117 -3.55 -10.97 6.67
C SER A 117 -3.36 -9.57 7.22
N ASP A 118 -4.41 -8.76 7.14
CA ASP A 118 -4.38 -7.41 7.66
C ASP A 118 -3.11 -6.66 7.18
N CYS A 119 -2.88 -6.67 5.89
CA CYS A 119 -1.71 -6.02 5.27
C CYS A 119 -2.16 -5.00 4.22
N TRP A 120 -1.38 -3.92 4.06
CA TRP A 120 -1.67 -2.98 2.99
C TRP A 120 -0.42 -2.51 2.24
N PHE A 121 -0.63 -2.17 0.97
CA PHE A 121 0.38 -1.58 0.09
C PHE A 121 -0.11 -0.25 -0.45
N GLY A 122 0.68 0.80 -0.22
CA GLY A 122 0.42 2.16 -0.69
C GLY A 122 1.58 2.79 -1.45
N GLY A 123 2.55 1.97 -1.86
CA GLY A 123 3.69 2.41 -2.68
C GLY A 123 3.39 2.39 -4.17
N GLU A 124 4.43 2.28 -4.97
CA GLU A 124 4.39 2.21 -6.43
C GLU A 124 5.17 0.99 -6.91
N ILE A 125 4.68 0.30 -7.95
CA ILE A 125 5.43 -0.77 -8.61
C ILE A 125 5.61 -0.39 -10.07
N VAL A 126 6.86 -0.28 -10.51
CA VAL A 126 7.23 -0.02 -11.90
C VAL A 126 8.04 -1.19 -12.44
N VAL A 127 7.66 -1.70 -13.61
CA VAL A 127 8.38 -2.80 -14.24
C VAL A 127 8.53 -2.54 -15.74
N ASN A 128 9.70 -2.82 -16.28
CA ASN A 128 9.98 -2.66 -17.72
C ASN A 128 9.90 -3.97 -18.53
N SER A 129 9.50 -5.08 -17.88
CA SER A 129 9.27 -6.38 -18.54
C SER A 129 7.78 -6.65 -18.71
N ILE A 130 7.39 -7.20 -19.84
CA ILE A 130 6.00 -7.59 -20.14
C ILE A 130 5.62 -8.97 -19.57
N GLN A 131 6.56 -9.72 -19.00
CA GLN A 131 6.32 -11.12 -18.57
C GLN A 131 6.35 -11.31 -17.06
N ALA A 132 6.92 -10.39 -16.29
CA ALA A 132 7.02 -10.53 -14.85
C ALA A 132 5.64 -10.41 -14.19
N PRO A 133 5.21 -11.40 -13.38
CA PRO A 133 4.02 -11.26 -12.55
C PRO A 133 4.14 -10.10 -11.56
N VAL A 134 3.10 -9.28 -11.49
CA VAL A 134 3.03 -8.12 -10.60
C VAL A 134 1.76 -8.20 -9.76
N GLY A 135 1.91 -7.91 -8.46
CA GLY A 135 0.77 -7.82 -7.56
C GLY A 135 0.96 -6.80 -6.45
N GLY A 136 -0.10 -6.10 -6.08
CA GLY A 136 -0.06 -5.13 -5.00
C GLY A 136 0.22 -5.78 -3.63
N ILE A 137 -0.16 -7.05 -3.44
CA ILE A 137 0.16 -7.80 -2.22
C ILE A 137 1.29 -8.82 -2.49
N ILE A 138 1.13 -9.69 -3.48
CA ILE A 138 2.13 -10.70 -3.81
C ILE A 138 2.34 -10.79 -5.31
N GLY A 139 3.60 -10.78 -5.76
CA GLY A 139 3.91 -10.90 -7.20
C GLY A 139 3.53 -12.25 -7.76
N TYR A 140 4.07 -13.34 -7.20
CA TYR A 140 3.70 -14.71 -7.54
C TYR A 140 3.43 -15.54 -6.29
N GLY A 141 2.32 -16.28 -6.26
CA GLY A 141 1.95 -17.09 -5.10
C GLY A 141 1.37 -18.44 -5.42
N LYS A 142 1.83 -19.47 -4.68
CA LYS A 142 1.19 -20.79 -4.65
C LYS A 142 0.84 -21.17 -3.21
N GLY A 143 -0.39 -21.65 -2.97
CA GLY A 143 -0.86 -22.01 -1.64
C GLY A 143 -0.95 -20.80 -0.69
N VAL A 144 -1.44 -19.65 -1.19
CA VAL A 144 -1.49 -18.39 -0.43
C VAL A 144 -2.93 -18.10 -0.01
N SER A 145 -3.11 -17.73 1.26
CA SER A 145 -4.35 -17.16 1.76
C SER A 145 -4.15 -15.67 2.06
N MET A 146 -4.90 -14.82 1.38
CA MET A 146 -4.95 -13.38 1.62
C MET A 146 -6.26 -13.03 2.31
N VAL A 147 -6.18 -12.42 3.48
CA VAL A 147 -7.37 -12.03 4.25
C VAL A 147 -7.23 -10.59 4.69
N ASN A 148 -8.28 -9.81 4.48
CA ASN A 148 -8.36 -8.46 5.01
C ASN A 148 -7.20 -7.55 4.56
N CYS A 149 -6.82 -7.65 3.28
CA CYS A 149 -5.71 -6.90 2.70
C CYS A 149 -6.20 -5.72 1.85
N LEU A 150 -5.39 -4.67 1.78
CA LEU A 150 -5.70 -3.45 1.05
C LEU A 150 -4.58 -3.06 0.09
N VAL A 151 -4.92 -2.84 -1.18
CA VAL A 151 -4.03 -2.19 -2.15
C VAL A 151 -4.48 -0.75 -2.33
N ALA A 152 -3.82 0.17 -1.64
CA ALA A 152 -4.18 1.58 -1.56
C ALA A 152 -3.42 2.48 -2.57
N THR A 153 -2.77 1.90 -3.54
CA THR A 153 -2.09 2.61 -4.63
C THR A 153 -2.96 2.66 -5.88
N LYS A 154 -2.70 3.65 -6.72
CA LYS A 154 -3.37 3.80 -8.03
C LYS A 154 -2.59 3.15 -9.18
N GLU A 155 -1.36 2.68 -8.93
CA GLU A 155 -0.48 2.22 -9.98
C GLU A 155 0.40 1.06 -9.52
N ILE A 156 0.23 -0.08 -10.20
CA ILE A 156 1.09 -1.26 -10.08
C ILE A 156 1.43 -1.75 -11.47
N GLY A 157 2.73 -1.92 -11.78
CA GLY A 157 3.18 -2.30 -13.12
C GLY A 157 2.97 -1.19 -14.17
N ASN A 158 3.23 -1.51 -15.42
CA ASN A 158 3.04 -0.61 -16.56
C ASN A 158 1.78 -0.98 -17.33
N ASP A 159 1.17 -0.02 -18.01
CA ASP A 159 0.00 -0.27 -18.85
C ASP A 159 0.28 -1.36 -19.90
N GLY A 160 -0.66 -2.31 -20.05
CA GLY A 160 -0.59 -3.36 -21.05
C GLY A 160 0.19 -4.62 -20.64
N LEU A 161 0.57 -4.77 -19.37
CA LEU A 161 1.16 -6.00 -18.87
C LEU A 161 0.09 -7.09 -18.66
N GLU A 162 0.28 -8.26 -19.29
CA GLU A 162 -0.68 -9.36 -19.23
C GLU A 162 -0.73 -10.05 -17.85
N ASN A 163 0.32 -9.92 -17.02
CA ASN A 163 0.47 -10.62 -15.74
C ASN A 163 0.40 -9.68 -14.53
N THR A 164 -0.31 -8.55 -14.63
CA THR A 164 -0.51 -7.61 -13.53
C THR A 164 -1.90 -7.77 -12.92
N TYR A 165 -1.95 -7.97 -11.61
CA TYR A 165 -3.18 -8.18 -10.84
C TYR A 165 -3.16 -7.35 -9.56
N TRP A 166 -4.29 -6.78 -9.16
CA TRP A 166 -4.34 -5.93 -7.96
C TRP A 166 -3.85 -6.62 -6.70
N LEU A 167 -4.23 -7.88 -6.45
CA LEU A 167 -3.73 -8.63 -5.30
C LEU A 167 -2.50 -9.47 -5.66
N GLY A 168 -2.53 -10.21 -6.77
CA GLY A 168 -1.38 -10.98 -7.21
C GLY A 168 -1.65 -12.03 -8.26
N TYR A 169 -0.59 -12.51 -8.92
CA TYR A 169 -0.61 -13.68 -9.78
C TYR A 169 -0.46 -14.94 -8.92
N VAL A 170 -1.51 -15.74 -8.81
CA VAL A 170 -1.57 -16.77 -7.77
C VAL A 170 -2.24 -18.07 -8.24
N VAL A 171 -1.74 -19.19 -7.73
CA VAL A 171 -2.25 -20.55 -7.98
C VAL A 171 -2.65 -21.18 -6.64
N ASP A 172 -3.81 -21.82 -6.56
CA ASP A 172 -4.35 -22.42 -5.32
C ASP A 172 -4.49 -21.40 -4.18
N VAL A 173 -5.27 -20.35 -4.41
CA VAL A 173 -5.36 -19.19 -3.51
C VAL A 173 -6.78 -18.99 -3.00
N SER A 174 -6.86 -18.49 -1.76
CA SER A 174 -8.03 -17.80 -1.25
C SER A 174 -7.73 -16.31 -1.01
N ALA A 175 -8.62 -15.45 -1.48
CA ALA A 175 -8.65 -14.04 -1.09
C ALA A 175 -10.00 -13.75 -0.46
N GLU A 176 -10.02 -13.17 0.73
CA GLU A 176 -11.23 -12.88 1.47
C GLU A 176 -11.16 -11.46 2.04
N ASN A 177 -12.23 -10.69 1.87
CA ASN A 177 -12.35 -9.33 2.37
C ASN A 177 -11.16 -8.42 2.03
N CYS A 178 -10.69 -8.46 0.78
CA CYS A 178 -9.60 -7.62 0.30
C CYS A 178 -10.17 -6.44 -0.51
N PHE A 179 -9.44 -5.31 -0.54
CA PHE A 179 -9.85 -4.11 -1.23
C PHE A 179 -8.76 -3.62 -2.19
N TRP A 180 -9.16 -3.13 -3.37
CA TRP A 180 -8.27 -2.61 -4.40
C TRP A 180 -8.95 -1.51 -5.23
N PRO A 181 -8.20 -0.70 -6.03
CA PRO A 181 -8.80 0.32 -6.89
C PRO A 181 -9.79 -0.26 -7.90
N ALA A 182 -10.92 0.40 -8.10
CA ALA A 182 -11.87 0.08 -9.18
C ALA A 182 -11.34 0.63 -10.52
N ASP A 183 -10.33 -0.03 -11.05
CA ASP A 183 -9.64 0.35 -12.29
C ASP A 183 -9.43 -0.91 -13.14
N ASP A 184 -9.92 -0.87 -14.38
CA ASP A 184 -9.90 -2.02 -15.31
C ASP A 184 -8.56 -2.18 -16.06
N ARG A 185 -7.54 -1.34 -15.75
CA ARG A 185 -6.23 -1.42 -16.42
C ARG A 185 -5.50 -2.74 -16.16
N TYR A 186 -5.73 -3.33 -15.02
CA TYR A 186 -5.10 -4.59 -14.62
C TYR A 186 -6.14 -5.69 -14.51
N GLY A 187 -5.67 -6.93 -14.58
CA GLY A 187 -6.54 -8.10 -14.39
C GLY A 187 -7.30 -8.06 -13.06
N SER A 188 -8.29 -8.90 -12.94
CA SER A 188 -9.07 -9.05 -11.71
C SER A 188 -8.13 -9.23 -10.49
N ASN A 189 -8.68 -9.22 -9.30
CA ASN A 189 -7.95 -9.34 -8.04
C ASN A 189 -6.84 -10.42 -8.00
N VAL A 190 -7.06 -11.57 -8.67
CA VAL A 190 -6.11 -12.70 -8.76
C VAL A 190 -6.18 -13.37 -10.13
N SER A 191 -5.08 -13.99 -10.57
CA SER A 191 -4.96 -14.59 -11.91
C SER A 191 -5.79 -15.86 -12.13
N ASN A 192 -6.18 -16.57 -11.09
CA ASN A 192 -6.86 -17.85 -11.19
C ASN A 192 -8.30 -17.78 -10.70
N GLU A 193 -9.25 -17.65 -11.63
CA GLU A 193 -10.69 -17.63 -11.36
C GLU A 193 -11.25 -19.02 -10.98
N GLU A 194 -10.51 -20.10 -11.23
CA GLU A 194 -10.98 -21.47 -10.92
C GLU A 194 -11.06 -21.76 -9.41
N SER A 195 -10.37 -21.01 -8.58
CA SER A 195 -10.44 -21.20 -7.12
C SER A 195 -11.67 -20.58 -6.44
N GLY A 196 -12.55 -19.92 -7.17
CA GLY A 196 -13.94 -19.65 -6.77
C GLY A 196 -14.19 -18.76 -5.53
N ASN A 197 -13.17 -18.22 -4.90
CA ASN A 197 -13.24 -17.45 -3.65
C ASN A 197 -12.50 -16.13 -3.71
N SER A 198 -12.75 -15.31 -4.71
CA SER A 198 -12.31 -13.93 -4.64
C SER A 198 -13.38 -13.06 -3.96
N ALA A 199 -13.46 -13.13 -2.66
CA ALA A 199 -14.30 -12.23 -1.89
C ALA A 199 -13.51 -10.96 -1.58
N GLY A 200 -13.51 -10.02 -2.52
CA GLY A 200 -12.90 -8.71 -2.35
C GLY A 200 -13.72 -7.65 -3.09
N THR A 201 -13.42 -6.40 -2.84
CA THR A 201 -14.17 -5.26 -3.35
C THR A 201 -13.27 -4.26 -4.04
N ALA A 202 -13.53 -4.01 -5.33
CA ALA A 202 -12.96 -2.87 -6.03
C ALA A 202 -13.63 -1.57 -5.56
N THR A 203 -12.84 -0.55 -5.23
CA THR A 203 -13.36 0.72 -4.74
C THR A 203 -12.67 1.92 -5.38
N ASN A 204 -13.41 3.00 -5.60
CA ASN A 204 -12.86 4.30 -6.00
C ASN A 204 -12.65 5.23 -4.79
N ASP A 205 -13.13 4.86 -3.62
CA ASP A 205 -13.06 5.65 -2.39
C ASP A 205 -12.63 4.77 -1.21
N PHE A 206 -11.33 4.77 -0.95
CA PHE A 206 -10.77 4.06 0.20
C PHE A 206 -11.11 4.71 1.55
N ASN A 207 -11.52 5.98 1.57
CA ASN A 207 -11.97 6.66 2.78
C ASN A 207 -13.43 6.39 3.14
N SER A 208 -14.15 5.62 2.34
CA SER A 208 -15.53 5.27 2.64
C SER A 208 -15.64 4.45 3.93
N ASP A 209 -16.73 4.69 4.67
CA ASP A 209 -17.06 3.90 5.87
C ASP A 209 -17.14 2.40 5.54
N ASP A 210 -17.58 2.02 4.36
CA ASP A 210 -17.72 0.62 3.94
C ASP A 210 -16.37 -0.11 3.92
N VAL A 211 -15.30 0.54 3.47
CA VAL A 211 -13.95 -0.05 3.47
C VAL A 211 -13.44 -0.21 4.90
N LEU A 212 -13.51 0.85 5.70
CA LEU A 212 -13.04 0.80 7.08
C LEU A 212 -13.83 -0.22 7.92
N LEU A 213 -15.15 -0.20 7.85
CA LEU A 213 -16.02 -1.14 8.57
C LEU A 213 -15.80 -2.59 8.09
N GLY A 214 -15.59 -2.79 6.79
CA GLY A 214 -15.26 -4.09 6.23
C GLY A 214 -13.94 -4.65 6.79
N LEU A 215 -12.89 -3.83 6.84
CA LEU A 215 -11.60 -4.20 7.43
C LEU A 215 -11.72 -4.47 8.95
N GLN A 216 -12.45 -3.63 9.68
CA GLN A 216 -12.68 -3.80 11.13
C GLN A 216 -13.46 -5.07 11.46
N ALA A 217 -14.49 -5.40 10.67
CA ALA A 217 -15.36 -6.56 10.93
C ALA A 217 -14.63 -7.91 10.79
N ASN A 218 -13.57 -7.96 10.00
CA ASN A 218 -12.80 -9.17 9.72
C ASN A 218 -11.37 -9.10 10.27
N ALA A 219 -11.05 -8.06 11.04
CA ALA A 219 -9.74 -7.89 11.65
C ALA A 219 -9.41 -9.00 12.65
N GLY A 220 -8.15 -9.39 12.73
CA GLY A 220 -7.65 -10.25 13.80
C GLY A 220 -7.88 -9.60 15.18
N SER A 221 -7.89 -10.39 16.26
CA SER A 221 -8.22 -9.93 17.62
C SER A 221 -7.35 -8.77 18.15
N ASP A 222 -6.13 -8.66 17.62
CA ASP A 222 -5.14 -7.67 18.05
C ASP A 222 -4.90 -6.59 16.97
N VAL A 223 -5.79 -6.49 15.97
CA VAL A 223 -5.69 -5.55 14.84
C VAL A 223 -6.69 -4.43 15.02
N GLU A 224 -6.22 -3.21 15.03
CA GLU A 224 -7.04 -2.00 15.07
C GLU A 224 -6.89 -1.24 13.74
N TRP A 225 -7.89 -1.37 12.86
CA TRP A 225 -8.00 -0.56 11.67
C TRP A 225 -8.70 0.77 12.01
N VAL A 226 -8.11 1.88 11.59
CA VAL A 226 -8.62 3.24 11.83
C VAL A 226 -8.59 4.06 10.54
N SER A 227 -9.28 5.20 10.54
CA SER A 227 -9.19 6.16 9.45
C SER A 227 -7.76 6.67 9.29
N GLY A 228 -7.27 6.66 8.07
CA GLY A 228 -5.94 7.14 7.71
C GLY A 228 -6.00 8.22 6.62
N ILE A 229 -4.83 8.68 6.21
CA ILE A 229 -4.68 9.68 5.15
C ILE A 229 -4.92 8.99 3.81
N GLY A 230 -6.07 9.20 3.20
CA GLY A 230 -6.43 8.65 1.89
C GLY A 230 -6.90 7.20 1.89
N HIS A 231 -6.69 6.43 2.95
CA HIS A 231 -7.15 5.05 3.12
C HIS A 231 -7.07 4.61 4.59
N PRO A 232 -7.78 3.54 5.02
CA PRO A 232 -7.62 2.96 6.34
C PRO A 232 -6.18 2.50 6.62
N THR A 233 -5.76 2.63 7.87
CA THR A 233 -4.44 2.23 8.37
C THR A 233 -4.55 1.63 9.78
N PHE A 234 -3.41 1.37 10.42
CA PHE A 234 -3.35 0.79 11.76
C PHE A 234 -3.30 1.86 12.85
N GLY A 235 -4.06 1.67 13.93
CA GLY A 235 -4.12 2.60 15.07
C GLY A 235 -2.79 2.86 15.77
N TRP A 236 -1.80 1.97 15.61
CA TRP A 236 -0.45 2.14 16.15
C TRP A 236 0.46 3.06 15.32
N ASP A 237 0.08 3.41 14.09
CA ASP A 237 0.93 4.20 13.18
C ASP A 237 0.45 5.64 13.04
N ASP A 238 0.82 6.49 13.98
CA ASP A 238 0.44 7.90 14.03
C ASP A 238 0.84 8.71 12.78
N ARG A 239 1.72 8.19 11.91
CA ARG A 239 2.12 8.84 10.65
C ARG A 239 1.09 8.69 9.54
N ASN A 240 0.33 7.61 9.57
CA ASN A 240 -0.72 7.32 8.58
C ASN A 240 -2.13 7.53 9.14
N VAL A 241 -2.30 7.55 10.47
CA VAL A 241 -3.58 7.89 11.10
C VAL A 241 -3.92 9.35 10.83
N SER A 242 -5.14 9.66 10.44
CA SER A 242 -5.60 11.03 10.21
C SER A 242 -5.56 11.85 11.50
N ALA A 243 -5.17 13.12 11.39
CA ALA A 243 -5.27 14.06 12.49
C ALA A 243 -6.73 14.31 12.92
N ASP A 244 -6.95 14.78 14.12
CA ASP A 244 -8.26 15.23 14.61
C ASP A 244 -8.52 16.68 14.19
N TYR A 245 -9.49 16.87 13.30
CA TYR A 245 -9.91 18.18 12.79
C TYR A 245 -11.09 18.80 13.52
N SER A 246 -11.55 18.23 14.63
CA SER A 246 -12.73 18.72 15.35
C SER A 246 -12.63 20.19 15.74
N THR A 247 -11.48 20.66 16.18
CA THR A 247 -11.21 22.07 16.52
C THR A 247 -11.25 22.99 15.30
N VAL A 248 -10.76 22.53 14.15
CA VAL A 248 -10.84 23.27 12.88
C VAL A 248 -12.30 23.38 12.44
N ASP A 249 -13.04 22.29 12.49
CA ASP A 249 -14.45 22.25 12.09
C ASP A 249 -15.31 23.15 12.99
N GLU A 250 -15.04 23.19 14.28
CA GLU A 250 -15.66 24.13 15.19
C GLU A 250 -15.34 25.60 14.88
N ALA A 251 -14.08 25.90 14.53
CA ALA A 251 -13.66 27.24 14.16
C ALA A 251 -14.32 27.69 12.84
N ILE A 252 -14.37 26.81 11.83
CA ILE A 252 -15.08 27.05 10.55
C ILE A 252 -16.56 27.32 10.81
N LYS A 253 -17.23 26.48 11.61
CA LYS A 253 -18.64 26.65 11.97
C LYS A 253 -18.91 27.98 12.66
N LYS A 254 -18.01 28.45 13.55
CA LYS A 254 -18.10 29.77 14.17
C LYS A 254 -17.99 30.89 13.12
N ALA A 255 -17.07 30.76 12.16
CA ALA A 255 -16.91 31.72 11.07
C ALA A 255 -18.16 31.80 10.18
N GLU A 256 -18.70 30.65 9.75
CA GLU A 256 -19.86 30.55 8.88
C GLU A 256 -21.16 31.09 9.53
N ALA A 257 -21.22 31.12 10.86
CA ALA A 257 -22.34 31.72 11.58
C ALA A 257 -22.33 33.25 11.57
N LEU A 258 -21.24 33.88 11.12
CA LEU A 258 -21.11 35.33 11.02
C LEU A 258 -21.70 35.84 9.68
N ASN A 259 -22.29 37.04 9.72
CA ASN A 259 -22.70 37.73 8.48
C ASN A 259 -21.50 38.49 7.89
N ALA A 260 -20.86 37.92 6.86
CA ALA A 260 -19.68 38.47 6.19
C ALA A 260 -19.87 39.93 5.71
N ASP A 261 -21.09 40.31 5.33
CA ASP A 261 -21.39 41.63 4.81
C ASP A 261 -21.24 42.75 5.84
N LEU A 262 -21.20 42.42 7.11
CA LEU A 262 -21.02 43.37 8.20
C LEU A 262 -19.55 43.76 8.44
N TYR A 263 -18.61 43.03 7.88
CA TYR A 263 -17.19 43.20 8.20
C TYR A 263 -16.37 43.65 6.98
N SER A 264 -15.41 44.55 7.21
CA SER A 264 -14.54 45.10 6.15
C SER A 264 -13.43 44.15 5.74
N ASN A 265 -12.99 43.29 6.67
CA ASN A 265 -11.86 42.35 6.53
C ASN A 265 -12.27 40.85 6.65
N TYR A 266 -13.52 40.48 6.34
CA TYR A 266 -13.94 39.08 6.38
C TYR A 266 -13.16 38.17 5.43
N SER A 267 -12.53 38.76 4.40
CA SER A 267 -11.62 38.05 3.47
C SER A 267 -10.48 37.33 4.19
N ASP A 268 -10.02 37.84 5.34
CA ASP A 268 -8.92 37.24 6.11
C ASP A 268 -9.38 35.92 6.75
N VAL A 269 -10.65 35.87 7.20
CA VAL A 269 -11.28 34.65 7.70
C VAL A 269 -11.43 33.61 6.57
N THR A 270 -11.90 34.05 5.40
CA THR A 270 -12.03 33.17 4.24
C THR A 270 -10.67 32.59 3.85
N ALA A 271 -9.61 33.40 3.79
CA ALA A 271 -8.27 32.94 3.46
C ALA A 271 -7.73 31.92 4.49
N ALA A 272 -8.02 32.12 5.78
CA ALA A 272 -7.61 31.16 6.82
C ALA A 272 -8.35 29.81 6.69
N ILE A 273 -9.61 29.83 6.28
CA ILE A 273 -10.40 28.60 6.02
C ILE A 273 -9.86 27.86 4.77
N GLU A 274 -9.60 28.61 3.69
CA GLU A 274 -9.07 28.03 2.44
C GLU A 274 -7.66 27.44 2.61
N ALA A 275 -6.90 27.91 3.59
CA ALA A 275 -5.56 27.42 3.91
C ALA A 275 -5.56 26.10 4.71
N VAL A 276 -6.72 25.56 5.09
CA VAL A 276 -6.81 24.30 5.84
C VAL A 276 -6.38 23.14 4.96
N ASP A 277 -5.29 22.46 5.34
CA ASP A 277 -4.85 21.20 4.76
C ASP A 277 -5.44 20.02 5.53
N ARG A 278 -6.25 19.21 4.88
CA ARG A 278 -6.92 18.06 5.48
C ARG A 278 -6.16 16.74 5.31
N ASN A 279 -4.92 16.79 4.85
CA ASN A 279 -4.07 15.62 4.63
C ASN A 279 -2.97 15.49 5.71
N LYS A 280 -3.24 15.96 6.93
CA LYS A 280 -2.30 15.85 8.04
C LYS A 280 -2.51 14.57 8.82
N SER A 281 -1.39 13.98 9.25
CA SER A 281 -1.39 12.82 10.14
C SER A 281 -1.52 13.22 11.60
N LYS A 282 -1.83 12.26 12.44
CA LYS A 282 -1.85 12.43 13.90
C LYS A 282 -0.49 12.88 14.45
N ALA A 283 0.61 12.47 13.83
CA ALA A 283 1.94 12.97 14.16
C ALA A 283 2.11 14.47 13.89
N GLU A 284 1.30 15.05 13.00
CA GLU A 284 1.27 16.47 12.64
C GLU A 284 0.12 17.24 13.29
N GLN A 285 -0.52 16.70 14.34
CA GLN A 285 -1.67 17.32 15.01
C GLN A 285 -1.43 18.79 15.40
N PHE A 286 -0.21 19.14 15.79
CA PHE A 286 0.14 20.52 16.15
C PHE A 286 -0.06 21.52 14.99
N GLU A 287 0.08 21.08 13.73
CA GLU A 287 -0.19 21.92 12.55
C GLU A 287 -1.70 22.14 12.38
N VAL A 288 -2.51 21.10 12.63
CA VAL A 288 -3.98 21.19 12.58
C VAL A 288 -4.49 22.15 13.67
N ASP A 289 -3.94 22.05 14.88
CA ASP A 289 -4.27 22.98 15.98
C ASP A 289 -3.89 24.44 15.63
N ALA A 290 -2.77 24.63 14.92
CA ALA A 290 -2.38 25.95 14.43
C ALA A 290 -3.34 26.49 13.35
N MET A 291 -3.88 25.66 12.47
CA MET A 291 -4.91 26.05 11.49
C MET A 291 -6.20 26.50 12.18
N ALA A 292 -6.69 25.74 13.17
CA ALA A 292 -7.84 26.13 13.97
C ALA A 292 -7.64 27.50 14.63
N LYS A 293 -6.47 27.69 15.24
CA LYS A 293 -6.09 28.95 15.86
C LYS A 293 -6.04 30.13 14.86
N ALA A 294 -5.54 29.90 13.66
CA ALA A 294 -5.48 30.95 12.62
C ALA A 294 -6.88 31.45 12.24
N ILE A 295 -7.86 30.54 12.09
CA ILE A 295 -9.25 30.90 11.83
C ILE A 295 -9.83 31.70 13.02
N GLU A 296 -9.62 31.23 14.25
CA GLU A 296 -10.12 31.92 15.44
C GLU A 296 -9.49 33.31 15.61
N ASP A 297 -8.19 33.46 15.33
CA ASP A 297 -7.52 34.74 15.42
C ASP A 297 -8.02 35.71 14.33
N ALA A 298 -8.28 35.25 13.12
CA ALA A 298 -8.90 36.04 12.04
C ALA A 298 -10.31 36.54 12.46
N ILE A 299 -11.11 35.69 13.10
CA ILE A 299 -12.43 36.07 13.61
C ILE A 299 -12.31 37.17 14.69
N LYS A 300 -11.34 37.09 15.62
CA LYS A 300 -11.15 38.03 16.72
C LYS A 300 -10.83 39.45 16.27
N VAL A 301 -10.18 39.60 15.09
CA VAL A 301 -9.76 40.92 14.56
C VAL A 301 -10.72 41.47 13.49
N LEU A 302 -11.94 40.93 13.40
CA LEU A 302 -12.95 41.44 12.48
C LEU A 302 -13.37 42.87 12.79
N GLU A 303 -13.40 43.73 11.77
CA GLU A 303 -13.77 45.13 11.84
C GLU A 303 -15.12 45.39 11.15
N TYR A 304 -16.05 46.04 11.85
CA TYR A 304 -17.32 46.42 11.22
C TYR A 304 -17.08 47.47 10.12
N LYS A 305 -17.91 47.43 9.07
CA LYS A 305 -17.96 48.45 8.00
C LYS A 305 -18.50 49.77 8.47
#